data_1c7cc65e12c3bc63fdf579750ddedebf
#
_entry.id   1c7cc65e12c3bc63fdf579750ddedebf
#
_cell.length_a   1.000
_cell.length_b   1.000
_cell.length_c   1.000
_cell.angle_alpha   90.00
_cell.angle_beta   90.00
_cell.angle_gamma   90.00
#
_symmetry.space_group_name_H-M   'P 1'
#
loop_
_entity.id
_entity.type
_entity.pdbx_description
1 polymer ?
#
loop_
_entity_poly.entity_id
_entity_poly.type
_entity_poly.pdbx_seq_one_letter_code
_entity_poly.pdbx_strand_id
1 'polypeptide(L)'
;MVLSDRSIKEAIAAGTIEIDPYSLRDVQPASVDFHLANKILVFRNSTLPYIDLRKEVPNLTDEVTIEDDEPFMLHPGEFVLGSTLEKLTLSNSLVARIEGKSSLGRLG
;
A
#
# COMPACT_ATOMS: atom_id res chain seq x y z
N MET A 1 -2.95 -7.36 -20.39
CA MET A 1 -4.42 -7.35 -20.26
C MET A 1 -4.77 -7.01 -18.81
N VAL A 2 -5.68 -6.07 -18.61
CA VAL A 2 -6.19 -5.69 -17.30
C VAL A 2 -7.47 -6.47 -17.03
N LEU A 3 -7.59 -7.07 -15.84
CA LEU A 3 -8.79 -7.82 -15.48
C LEU A 3 -9.96 -6.87 -15.18
N SER A 4 -11.16 -7.24 -15.66
CA SER A 4 -12.40 -6.59 -15.27
C SER A 4 -12.81 -7.00 -13.84
N ASP A 5 -13.75 -6.28 -13.24
CA ASP A 5 -14.34 -6.63 -11.95
C ASP A 5 -14.87 -8.08 -11.90
N ARG A 6 -15.53 -8.50 -12.98
CA ARG A 6 -16.01 -9.88 -13.12
C ARG A 6 -14.85 -10.87 -13.07
N SER A 7 -13.80 -10.65 -13.86
CA SER A 7 -12.63 -11.54 -13.90
C SER A 7 -11.87 -11.55 -12.57
N ILE A 8 -11.79 -10.40 -11.89
CA ILE A 8 -11.21 -10.31 -10.54
C ILE A 8 -12.00 -11.18 -9.56
N LYS A 9 -13.32 -11.05 -9.53
CA LYS A 9 -14.19 -11.85 -8.66
C LYS A 9 -14.09 -13.36 -8.95
N GLU A 10 -14.04 -13.73 -10.23
CA GLU A 10 -13.84 -15.12 -10.66
C GLU A 10 -12.46 -15.65 -10.20
N ALA A 11 -11.41 -14.85 -10.32
CA ALA A 11 -10.06 -15.21 -9.87
C ALA A 11 -9.96 -15.35 -8.34
N ILE A 12 -10.66 -14.52 -7.59
CA ILE A 12 -10.75 -14.63 -6.13
C ILE A 12 -11.49 -15.91 -5.74
N ALA A 13 -12.62 -16.21 -6.40
CA ALA A 13 -13.37 -17.43 -6.16
C ALA A 13 -12.57 -18.69 -6.51
N ALA A 14 -11.72 -18.64 -7.54
CA ALA A 14 -10.86 -19.74 -7.96
C ALA A 14 -9.57 -19.88 -7.12
N GLY A 15 -9.25 -18.91 -6.24
CA GLY A 15 -8.04 -18.93 -5.43
C GLY A 15 -6.77 -18.49 -6.15
N THR A 16 -6.86 -17.96 -7.39
CA THR A 16 -5.72 -17.38 -8.11
C THR A 16 -5.34 -15.99 -7.61
N ILE A 17 -6.29 -15.30 -6.98
CA ILE A 17 -6.08 -14.08 -6.21
C ILE A 17 -6.60 -14.35 -4.79
N GLU A 18 -5.77 -14.12 -3.79
CA GLU A 18 -6.17 -14.15 -2.39
C GLU A 18 -5.94 -12.78 -1.77
N ILE A 19 -6.96 -12.25 -1.13
CA ILE A 19 -6.92 -10.96 -0.42
C ILE A 19 -7.45 -11.19 1.00
N ASP A 20 -6.66 -10.84 1.99
CA ASP A 20 -7.04 -11.03 3.40
C ASP A 20 -6.72 -9.75 4.21
N PRO A 21 -7.71 -9.12 4.83
CA PRO A 21 -9.16 -9.36 4.76
C PRO A 21 -9.76 -8.95 3.40
N TYR A 22 -10.82 -9.60 2.97
CA TYR A 22 -11.48 -9.33 1.70
C TYR A 22 -12.90 -8.80 1.89
N SER A 23 -13.27 -7.79 1.11
CA SER A 23 -14.63 -7.28 0.98
C SER A 23 -14.99 -7.09 -0.49
N LEU A 24 -16.16 -7.62 -0.88
CA LEU A 24 -16.68 -7.48 -2.23
C LEU A 24 -16.85 -6.01 -2.66
N ARG A 25 -17.11 -5.12 -1.68
CA ARG A 25 -17.31 -3.69 -1.94
C ARG A 25 -16.03 -2.99 -2.41
N ASP A 26 -14.87 -3.57 -2.15
CA ASP A 26 -13.59 -2.99 -2.55
C ASP A 26 -13.24 -3.28 -4.01
N VAL A 27 -13.96 -4.19 -4.68
CA VAL A 27 -13.74 -4.50 -6.09
C VAL A 27 -14.36 -3.40 -6.96
N GLN A 28 -13.50 -2.75 -7.73
CA GLN A 28 -13.82 -1.68 -8.67
C GLN A 28 -13.84 -2.24 -10.10
N PRO A 29 -14.24 -1.47 -11.14
CA PRO A 29 -14.36 -1.99 -12.52
C PRO A 29 -13.12 -2.68 -13.09
N ALA A 30 -11.92 -2.28 -12.66
CA ALA A 30 -10.66 -2.87 -13.13
C ALA A 30 -9.54 -2.87 -12.05
N SER A 31 -9.92 -2.77 -10.79
CA SER A 31 -8.99 -2.71 -9.66
C SER A 31 -9.65 -3.18 -8.37
N VAL A 32 -8.87 -3.28 -7.32
CA VAL A 32 -9.36 -3.52 -5.95
C VAL A 32 -8.81 -2.43 -5.05
N ASP A 33 -9.68 -1.79 -4.30
CA ASP A 33 -9.29 -0.79 -3.31
C ASP A 33 -8.65 -1.48 -2.11
N PHE A 34 -7.51 -0.98 -1.68
CA PHE A 34 -6.82 -1.42 -0.47
C PHE A 34 -6.78 -0.30 0.54
N HIS A 35 -6.73 -0.67 1.80
CA HIS A 35 -6.72 0.25 2.93
C HIS A 35 -5.31 0.39 3.49
N LEU A 36 -5.00 1.58 3.99
CA LEU A 36 -3.75 1.84 4.67
C LEU A 36 -3.79 1.19 6.06
N ALA A 37 -2.72 0.46 6.41
CA ALA A 37 -2.55 -0.05 7.76
C ALA A 37 -2.23 1.10 8.74
N ASN A 38 -2.35 0.84 10.03
CA ASN A 38 -2.18 1.87 11.06
C ASN A 38 -0.72 2.16 11.43
N LYS A 39 0.24 1.46 10.83
CA LYS A 39 1.68 1.67 11.07
C LYS A 39 2.31 2.38 9.89
N ILE A 40 3.01 3.48 10.18
CA ILE A 40 3.72 4.28 9.18
C ILE A 40 5.17 4.44 9.63
N LEU A 41 6.10 4.25 8.70
CA LEU A 41 7.52 4.49 8.93
C LEU A 41 7.87 5.89 8.45
N VAL A 42 8.33 6.71 9.38
CA VAL A 42 8.77 8.08 9.12
C VAL A 42 10.28 8.13 9.05
N PHE A 43 10.83 8.72 8.00
CA PHE A 43 12.27 8.83 7.83
C PHE A 43 12.87 9.90 8.73
N ARG A 44 14.00 9.56 9.37
CA ARG A 44 14.84 10.49 10.12
C ARG A 44 15.80 11.18 9.16
N ASN A 45 15.53 12.44 8.83
CA ASN A 45 16.33 13.20 7.86
C ASN A 45 17.64 13.78 8.42
N SER A 46 17.88 13.67 9.72
CA SER A 46 18.90 14.48 10.41
C SER A 46 20.24 13.78 10.65
N THR A 47 20.34 12.47 10.39
CA THR A 47 21.51 11.71 10.87
C THR A 47 22.50 11.30 9.81
N LEU A 48 22.09 11.27 8.53
CA LEU A 48 22.96 10.88 7.42
C LEU A 48 22.78 11.80 6.22
N PRO A 49 23.89 12.27 5.60
CA PRO A 49 23.82 13.13 4.41
C PRO A 49 23.40 12.35 3.16
N TYR A 50 23.60 11.04 3.14
CA TYR A 50 23.23 10.15 2.01
C TYR A 50 23.14 8.70 2.50
N ILE A 51 22.50 7.85 1.69
CA ILE A 51 22.41 6.41 1.90
C ILE A 51 23.36 5.72 0.91
N ASP A 52 24.35 4.99 1.40
CA ASP A 52 25.24 4.17 0.57
C ASP A 52 24.68 2.75 0.49
N LEU A 53 24.14 2.41 -0.66
CA LEU A 53 23.52 1.09 -0.90
C LEU A 53 24.53 -0.08 -0.94
N ARG A 54 25.84 0.21 -0.95
CA ARG A 54 26.89 -0.81 -0.91
C ARG A 54 27.22 -1.24 0.51
N LYS A 55 26.69 -0.55 1.50
CA LYS A 55 26.89 -0.81 2.92
C LYS A 55 25.60 -1.24 3.57
N GLU A 56 25.70 -1.86 4.73
CA GLU A 56 24.55 -2.10 5.56
C GLU A 56 23.84 -0.76 5.86
N VAL A 57 22.56 -0.69 5.48
CA VAL A 57 21.77 0.53 5.71
C VAL A 57 21.32 0.54 7.17
N PRO A 58 21.70 1.54 7.98
CA PRO A 58 21.24 1.63 9.35
C PRO A 58 19.73 1.89 9.39
N ASN A 59 19.11 1.66 10.54
CA ASN A 59 17.71 1.98 10.75
C ASN A 59 17.50 3.49 10.63
N LEU A 60 16.85 3.92 9.54
CA LEU A 60 16.61 5.32 9.19
C LEU A 60 15.20 5.79 9.51
N THR A 61 14.36 4.91 10.05
CA THR A 61 12.93 5.18 10.23
C THR A 61 12.51 5.01 11.69
N ASP A 62 11.51 5.80 12.05
CA ASP A 62 10.74 5.61 13.28
C ASP A 62 9.35 5.07 12.91
N GLU A 63 8.87 4.08 13.66
CA GLU A 63 7.52 3.56 13.49
C GLU A 63 6.52 4.41 14.27
N VAL A 64 5.51 4.90 13.57
CA VAL A 64 4.38 5.62 14.15
C VAL A 64 3.14 4.76 14.01
N THR A 65 2.45 4.50 15.12
CA THR A 65 1.15 3.84 15.12
C THR A 65 0.06 4.89 15.18
N ILE A 66 -0.87 4.85 14.22
CA ILE A 66 -2.04 5.74 14.18
C ILE A 66 -3.15 5.07 14.99
N GLU A 67 -3.62 5.75 16.02
CA GLU A 67 -4.78 5.27 16.79
C GLU A 67 -6.08 5.40 15.96
N ASP A 68 -7.08 4.62 16.34
CA ASP A 68 -8.39 4.65 15.67
C ASP A 68 -8.95 6.06 15.66
N ASP A 69 -9.48 6.49 14.51
CA ASP A 69 -10.06 7.82 14.28
C ASP A 69 -9.07 9.01 14.35
N GLU A 70 -7.77 8.76 14.50
CA GLU A 70 -6.77 9.82 14.45
C GLU A 70 -6.21 9.99 13.03
N PRO A 71 -6.07 11.24 12.54
CA PRO A 71 -5.41 11.48 11.26
C PRO A 71 -3.89 11.40 11.40
N PHE A 72 -3.22 10.90 10.37
CA PHE A 72 -1.78 11.07 10.23
C PHE A 72 -1.50 12.37 9.46
N MET A 73 -0.65 13.22 10.02
CA MET A 73 -0.28 14.50 9.42
C MET A 73 0.96 14.32 8.55
N LEU A 74 0.78 14.38 7.23
CA LEU A 74 1.87 14.37 6.27
C LEU A 74 2.11 15.79 5.77
N HIS A 75 3.26 16.36 6.13
CA HIS A 75 3.61 17.73 5.71
C HIS A 75 4.30 17.75 4.34
N PRO A 76 4.24 18.88 3.61
CA PRO A 76 4.96 19.03 2.35
C PRO A 76 6.46 18.72 2.50
N GLY A 77 7.00 17.97 1.54
CA GLY A 77 8.42 17.57 1.55
C GLY A 77 8.75 16.35 2.43
N GLU A 78 7.81 15.85 3.21
CA GLU A 78 8.00 14.62 3.98
C GLU A 78 7.77 13.39 3.11
N PHE A 79 8.58 12.36 3.37
CA PHE A 79 8.44 11.04 2.77
C PHE A 79 8.24 10.00 3.87
N VAL A 80 7.19 9.19 3.72
CA VAL A 80 6.86 8.12 4.66
C VAL A 80 6.59 6.82 3.91
N LEU A 81 6.75 5.70 4.60
CA LEU A 81 6.38 4.38 4.09
C LEU A 81 5.16 3.88 4.85
N GLY A 82 4.14 3.53 4.10
CA GLY A 82 2.98 2.83 4.62
C GLY A 82 2.89 1.42 4.05
N SER A 83 2.04 0.61 4.64
CA SER A 83 1.68 -0.71 4.13
C SER A 83 0.17 -0.83 4.01
N THR A 84 -0.28 -1.78 3.20
CA THR A 84 -1.69 -2.10 3.11
C THR A 84 -2.14 -2.94 4.31
N LEU A 85 -3.38 -2.73 4.76
CA LEU A 85 -4.01 -3.58 5.76
C LEU A 85 -4.17 -5.00 5.21
N GLU A 86 -4.54 -5.11 3.94
CA GLU A 86 -4.76 -6.37 3.26
C GLU A 86 -3.44 -7.01 2.82
N LYS A 87 -3.38 -8.33 2.94
CA LYS A 87 -2.35 -9.16 2.34
C LYS A 87 -2.85 -9.68 0.99
N LEU A 88 -2.07 -9.45 -0.05
CA LEU A 88 -2.34 -9.93 -1.40
C LEU A 88 -1.42 -11.11 -1.72
N THR A 89 -2.02 -12.21 -2.17
CA THR A 89 -1.30 -13.36 -2.72
C THR A 89 -1.78 -13.63 -4.13
N LEU A 90 -0.86 -13.69 -5.08
CA LEU A 90 -1.14 -13.92 -6.50
C LEU A 90 -0.54 -15.24 -6.96
N SER A 91 -1.25 -15.92 -7.86
CA SER A 91 -0.66 -17.03 -8.62
C SER A 91 0.43 -16.53 -9.57
N ASN A 92 1.30 -17.43 -10.03
CA ASN A 92 2.38 -17.09 -10.95
C ASN A 92 1.92 -16.60 -12.33
N SER A 93 0.62 -16.70 -12.62
CA SER A 93 0.03 -16.24 -13.89
C SER A 93 -0.40 -14.77 -13.87
N LEU A 94 -0.32 -14.11 -12.71
CA LEU A 94 -0.80 -12.75 -12.51
C LEU A 94 0.29 -11.83 -11.97
N VAL A 95 0.17 -10.57 -12.32
CA VAL A 95 0.95 -9.47 -11.76
C VAL A 95 0.00 -8.38 -11.30
N ALA A 96 0.30 -7.74 -10.20
CA ALA A 96 -0.44 -6.57 -9.73
C ALA A 96 0.47 -5.34 -9.68
N ARG A 97 -0.14 -4.18 -9.88
CA ARG A 97 0.48 -2.87 -9.75
C ARG A 97 -0.26 -2.07 -8.68
N ILE A 98 0.49 -1.37 -7.85
CA ILE A 98 -0.08 -0.39 -6.91
C ILE A 98 -0.25 0.93 -7.65
N GLU A 99 -1.46 1.48 -7.56
CA GLU A 99 -1.80 2.78 -8.13
C GLU A 99 -2.42 3.67 -7.05
N GLY A 100 -2.11 4.95 -7.11
CA GLY A 100 -2.75 5.93 -6.22
C GLY A 100 -4.19 6.19 -6.62
N LYS A 101 -5.03 6.45 -5.63
CA LYS A 101 -6.43 6.81 -5.87
C LYS A 101 -6.54 8.26 -6.35
N SER A 102 -7.15 8.48 -7.51
CA SER A 102 -7.23 9.80 -8.12
C SER A 102 -7.98 10.83 -7.28
N SER A 103 -8.96 10.40 -6.48
CA SER A 103 -9.68 11.28 -5.55
C SER A 103 -8.76 11.89 -4.48
N LEU A 104 -7.71 11.17 -4.06
CA LEU A 104 -6.68 11.67 -3.16
C LEU A 104 -5.60 12.46 -3.91
N GLY A 105 -5.22 12.00 -5.08
CA GLY A 105 -4.20 12.65 -5.91
C GLY A 105 -4.57 14.08 -6.32
N ARG A 106 -5.87 14.38 -6.46
CA ARG A 106 -6.36 15.73 -6.78
C ARG A 106 -6.20 16.74 -5.65
N LEU A 107 -6.02 16.26 -4.45
CA LEU A 107 -5.81 17.12 -3.27
C LEU A 107 -4.33 17.50 -3.06
N GLY A 108 -3.42 16.89 -3.80
CA GLY A 108 -1.98 17.15 -3.73
C GLY A 108 -1.19 16.22 -2.85
#